data_c3d950598a6dc1b9f1e4a0858c3468b3
#
_entry.id   c3d950598a6dc1b9f1e4a0858c3468b3
#
_cell.length_a   1.000
_cell.length_b   1.000
_cell.length_c   1.000
_cell.angle_alpha   90.00
_cell.angle_beta   90.00
_cell.angle_gamma   90.00
#
_symmetry.space_group_name_H-M   'P 1'
#
loop_
_entity.id
_entity.type
_entity.pdbx_description
1 polymer ?
#
loop_
_entity_poly.entity_id
_entity_poly.type
_entity_poly.pdbx_seq_one_letter_code
_entity_poly.pdbx_strand_id
1 'polypeptide(L)'
;MGTCLHWFALADSTWLDWMVACYEYGIRTVGGSSLVMNTKKQSKQATNSIREKILSAIRSIPAGNVATYGGVAKAAGYPRHARQVVATLRSSVGLPWHRVLGSGGEIKLRGDYAVEQRLRLQAEGVLFRGRRVDLKRHEFRFPGTKRQKAGSRVRLSKSGKRT
;
A
#
# COMPACT_ATOMS: atom_id res chain seq x y z
N MET A 1 -3.22 -72.66 -20.26
CA MET A 1 -1.90 -72.28 -19.74
C MET A 1 -1.40 -71.07 -20.56
N GLY A 2 -1.16 -69.98 -19.94
CA GLY A 2 -0.29 -68.94 -20.48
C GLY A 2 -1.00 -67.77 -21.11
N THR A 3 -0.88 -66.77 -20.41
CA THR A 3 -0.23 -65.47 -20.59
C THR A 3 -1.19 -64.34 -20.93
N CYS A 4 -1.87 -63.86 -19.94
CA CYS A 4 -2.44 -62.50 -19.87
C CYS A 4 -1.59 -61.60 -18.94
N LEU A 5 -0.35 -61.32 -19.31
CA LEU A 5 0.57 -60.49 -18.54
C LEU A 5 1.42 -59.61 -19.47
N HIS A 6 0.79 -58.80 -20.32
CA HIS A 6 1.61 -57.79 -21.06
C HIS A 6 0.83 -56.59 -21.55
N TRP A 7 -0.25 -56.20 -20.93
CA TRP A 7 -0.95 -54.99 -21.34
C TRP A 7 -1.25 -53.98 -20.21
N PHE A 8 -0.40 -53.99 -19.19
CA PHE A 8 -0.59 -53.08 -18.07
C PHE A 8 0.61 -52.12 -17.82
N ALA A 9 1.34 -51.79 -18.85
CA ALA A 9 2.56 -50.98 -18.70
C ALA A 9 2.74 -49.86 -19.73
N LEU A 10 1.67 -49.21 -20.21
CA LEU A 10 1.81 -48.02 -21.10
C LEU A 10 0.64 -47.05 -21.00
N ALA A 11 0.02 -46.87 -19.86
CA ALA A 11 -1.11 -45.92 -19.74
C ALA A 11 -1.18 -45.22 -18.40
N ASP A 12 -0.07 -44.76 -17.82
CA ASP A 12 -0.20 -44.12 -16.51
C ASP A 12 0.65 -42.91 -16.22
N SER A 13 1.41 -42.36 -17.14
CA SER A 13 2.18 -41.15 -16.84
C SER A 13 1.52 -39.85 -17.31
N THR A 14 0.56 -39.88 -18.20
CA THR A 14 -0.06 -38.67 -18.75
C THR A 14 -1.26 -38.17 -17.96
N TRP A 15 -1.94 -39.04 -17.23
CA TRP A 15 -3.11 -38.64 -16.43
C TRP A 15 -2.72 -38.02 -15.09
N LEU A 16 -1.64 -38.48 -14.49
CA LEU A 16 -1.13 -37.90 -13.22
C LEU A 16 -0.53 -36.51 -13.45
N ASP A 17 0.21 -36.32 -14.54
CA ASP A 17 0.74 -35.00 -14.89
C ASP A 17 -0.37 -33.98 -15.21
N TRP A 18 -1.44 -34.43 -15.86
CA TRP A 18 -2.58 -33.57 -16.15
C TRP A 18 -3.38 -33.25 -14.88
N MET A 19 -3.48 -34.17 -13.94
CA MET A 19 -4.15 -33.98 -12.67
C MET A 19 -3.35 -33.06 -11.72
N VAL A 20 -2.04 -33.15 -11.73
CA VAL A 20 -1.14 -32.24 -10.98
C VAL A 20 -1.14 -30.84 -11.62
N ALA A 21 -1.10 -30.72 -12.94
CA ALA A 21 -1.20 -29.45 -13.63
C ALA A 21 -2.56 -28.76 -13.41
N CYS A 22 -3.65 -29.52 -13.34
CA CYS A 22 -4.97 -28.99 -13.00
C CYS A 22 -5.04 -28.51 -11.52
N TYR A 23 -4.30 -29.15 -10.63
CA TYR A 23 -4.26 -28.75 -9.22
C TYR A 23 -3.43 -27.46 -9.00
N GLU A 24 -2.34 -27.29 -9.71
CA GLU A 24 -1.51 -26.09 -9.62
C GLU A 24 -2.07 -24.89 -10.40
N TYR A 25 -2.71 -25.12 -11.54
CA TYR A 25 -3.26 -24.04 -12.37
C TYR A 25 -4.74 -23.73 -12.12
N GLY A 26 -5.44 -24.49 -11.27
CA GLY A 26 -6.81 -24.16 -10.86
C GLY A 26 -7.84 -24.14 -11.99
N ILE A 27 -7.59 -24.84 -13.10
CA ILE A 27 -8.55 -24.98 -14.19
C ILE A 27 -9.49 -26.14 -13.87
N ARG A 28 -10.58 -25.84 -13.16
CA ARG A 28 -11.71 -26.76 -13.00
C ARG A 28 -12.62 -26.63 -14.20
N THR A 29 -12.77 -27.73 -14.92
CA THR A 29 -13.80 -27.93 -15.95
C THR A 29 -15.19 -27.65 -15.41
N VAL A 30 -15.89 -26.87 -16.17
CA VAL A 30 -17.32 -26.57 -16.29
C VAL A 30 -18.25 -27.32 -15.32
N GLY A 31 -18.74 -26.58 -14.30
CA GLY A 31 -19.81 -27.03 -13.40
C GLY A 31 -19.95 -26.02 -12.26
N GLY A 32 -20.86 -25.06 -12.40
CA GLY A 32 -21.36 -24.06 -11.46
C GLY A 32 -20.67 -23.88 -10.10
N SER A 33 -20.31 -22.68 -9.78
CA SER A 33 -19.95 -22.14 -8.43
C SER A 33 -18.47 -21.93 -8.07
N SER A 34 -17.53 -21.77 -9.00
CA SER A 34 -16.12 -21.55 -8.66
C SER A 34 -15.55 -20.16 -8.98
N LEU A 35 -16.36 -19.20 -9.43
CA LEU A 35 -15.88 -17.81 -9.71
C LEU A 35 -15.72 -16.95 -8.46
N VAL A 36 -16.31 -17.31 -7.33
CA VAL A 36 -16.33 -16.49 -6.11
C VAL A 36 -15.07 -16.67 -5.25
N MET A 37 -14.37 -17.80 -5.33
CA MET A 37 -13.19 -18.07 -4.48
C MET A 37 -11.90 -17.45 -5.01
N ASN A 38 -11.78 -17.19 -6.31
CA ASN A 38 -10.56 -16.64 -6.90
C ASN A 38 -10.42 -15.13 -6.65
N THR A 39 -11.52 -14.41 -6.52
CA THR A 39 -11.51 -12.96 -6.25
C THR A 39 -10.93 -12.60 -4.89
N LYS A 40 -11.16 -13.42 -3.84
CA LYS A 40 -10.61 -13.19 -2.50
C LYS A 40 -9.09 -13.42 -2.43
N LYS A 41 -8.56 -14.38 -3.17
CA LYS A 41 -7.12 -14.68 -3.21
C LYS A 41 -6.37 -13.57 -3.97
N GLN A 42 -6.89 -13.10 -5.07
CA GLN A 42 -6.33 -12.01 -5.87
C GLN A 42 -6.36 -10.67 -5.11
N SER A 43 -7.44 -10.39 -4.39
CA SER A 43 -7.54 -9.16 -3.58
C SER A 43 -6.52 -9.14 -2.43
N LYS A 44 -6.26 -10.27 -1.77
CA LYS A 44 -5.22 -10.38 -0.73
C LYS A 44 -3.82 -10.19 -1.30
N GLN A 45 -3.51 -10.73 -2.47
CA GLN A 45 -2.21 -10.54 -3.12
C GLN A 45 -1.99 -9.08 -3.54
N ALA A 46 -2.99 -8.43 -4.09
CA ALA A 46 -2.93 -7.01 -4.44
C ALA A 46 -2.71 -6.12 -3.21
N THR A 47 -3.41 -6.38 -2.10
CA THR A 47 -3.23 -5.63 -0.84
C THR A 47 -1.86 -5.85 -0.23
N ASN A 48 -1.29 -7.06 -0.31
CA ASN A 48 0.07 -7.34 0.16
C ASN A 48 1.10 -6.58 -0.68
N SER A 49 0.98 -6.56 -2.00
CA SER A 49 1.87 -5.81 -2.90
C SER A 49 1.82 -4.30 -2.62
N ILE A 50 0.63 -3.73 -2.37
CA ILE A 50 0.47 -2.33 -1.98
C ILE A 50 1.16 -2.06 -0.64
N ARG A 51 0.96 -2.95 0.33
CA ARG A 51 1.57 -2.84 1.66
C ARG A 51 3.10 -2.82 1.59
N GLU A 52 3.71 -3.72 0.83
CA GLU A 52 5.16 -3.80 0.67
C GLU A 52 5.75 -2.53 0.07
N LYS A 53 5.12 -1.96 -0.96
CA LYS A 53 5.54 -0.69 -1.55
C LYS A 53 5.42 0.48 -0.58
N ILE A 54 4.36 0.51 0.24
CA ILE A 54 4.20 1.51 1.30
C ILE A 54 5.30 1.36 2.35
N LEU A 55 5.61 0.14 2.79
CA LEU A 55 6.68 -0.13 3.76
C LEU A 55 8.04 0.33 3.23
N SER A 56 8.35 0.02 1.98
CA SER A 56 9.58 0.47 1.31
C SER A 56 9.67 2.00 1.26
N ALA A 57 8.58 2.68 0.89
CA ALA A 57 8.52 4.14 0.86
C ALA A 57 8.72 4.76 2.26
N ILE A 58 8.14 4.18 3.31
CA ILE A 58 8.31 4.70 4.67
C ILE A 58 9.76 4.53 5.15
N ARG A 59 10.38 3.38 4.88
CA ARG A 59 11.78 3.11 5.26
C ARG A 59 12.78 4.01 4.54
N SER A 60 12.44 4.51 3.37
CA SER A 60 13.33 5.41 2.60
C SER A 60 13.35 6.84 3.15
N ILE A 61 12.52 7.20 4.13
CA ILE A 61 12.52 8.54 4.72
C ILE A 61 13.68 8.65 5.71
N PRO A 62 14.71 9.50 5.44
CA PRO A 62 15.84 9.66 6.35
C PRO A 62 15.46 10.45 7.61
N ALA A 63 16.32 10.38 8.65
CA ALA A 63 16.17 11.18 9.85
C ALA A 63 16.20 12.69 9.52
N GLY A 64 15.45 13.48 10.28
CA GLY A 64 15.34 14.93 10.04
C GLY A 64 14.40 15.32 8.90
N ASN A 65 13.85 14.34 8.17
CA ASN A 65 12.86 14.57 7.12
C ASN A 65 11.52 13.90 7.45
N VAL A 66 10.48 14.46 6.89
CA VAL A 66 9.11 13.99 7.11
C VAL A 66 8.37 13.84 5.78
N ALA A 67 7.37 13.00 5.76
CA ALA A 67 6.49 12.86 4.61
C ALA A 67 5.02 12.91 5.04
N THR A 68 4.14 13.29 4.12
CA THR A 68 2.70 13.20 4.39
C THR A 68 2.15 11.82 4.03
N TYR A 69 1.06 11.39 4.67
CA TYR A 69 0.38 10.14 4.29
C TYR A 69 0.07 10.08 2.79
N GLY A 70 -0.34 11.22 2.22
CA GLY A 70 -0.59 11.33 0.78
C GLY A 70 0.69 11.25 -0.06
N GLY A 71 1.80 11.82 0.44
CA GLY A 71 3.12 11.75 -0.20
C GLY A 71 3.64 10.31 -0.27
N VAL A 72 3.58 9.57 0.85
CA VAL A 72 3.93 8.16 0.92
C VAL A 72 3.07 7.31 -0.04
N ALA A 73 1.76 7.53 -0.05
CA ALA A 73 0.85 6.82 -0.96
C ALA A 73 1.18 7.08 -2.43
N LYS A 74 1.51 8.31 -2.79
CA LYS A 74 1.96 8.67 -4.15
C LYS A 74 3.29 8.00 -4.50
N ALA A 75 4.25 7.99 -3.58
CA ALA A 75 5.54 7.35 -3.77
C ALA A 75 5.42 5.84 -3.97
N ALA A 76 4.50 5.20 -3.25
CA ALA A 76 4.18 3.78 -3.44
C ALA A 76 3.47 3.49 -4.77
N GLY A 77 3.11 4.51 -5.57
CA GLY A 77 2.38 4.37 -6.84
C GLY A 77 0.86 4.31 -6.71
N TYR A 78 0.33 4.55 -5.51
CA TYR A 78 -1.11 4.48 -5.23
C TYR A 78 -1.65 5.82 -4.70
N PRO A 79 -1.76 6.86 -5.55
CA PRO A 79 -2.36 8.12 -5.14
C PRO A 79 -3.79 7.89 -4.63
N ARG A 80 -4.22 8.62 -3.60
CA ARG A 80 -5.51 8.48 -2.90
C ARG A 80 -5.60 7.32 -1.89
N HIS A 81 -4.58 6.48 -1.73
CA HIS A 81 -4.55 5.38 -0.76
C HIS A 81 -3.92 5.77 0.58
N ALA A 82 -4.05 7.02 1.01
CA ALA A 82 -3.50 7.49 2.30
C ALA A 82 -4.04 6.71 3.51
N ARG A 83 -5.29 6.21 3.45
CA ARG A 83 -5.86 5.36 4.50
C ARG A 83 -5.12 4.02 4.63
N GLN A 84 -4.65 3.48 3.49
CA GLN A 84 -3.86 2.24 3.48
C GLN A 84 -2.50 2.44 4.14
N VAL A 85 -1.89 3.64 4.00
CA VAL A 85 -0.65 3.99 4.71
C VAL A 85 -0.88 3.95 6.22
N VAL A 86 -1.98 4.52 6.71
CA VAL A 86 -2.34 4.49 8.13
C VAL A 86 -2.55 3.05 8.62
N ALA A 87 -3.27 2.23 7.86
CA ALA A 87 -3.50 0.81 8.21
C ALA A 87 -2.18 0.03 8.25
N THR A 88 -1.29 0.27 7.30
CA THR A 88 0.04 -0.36 7.24
C THR A 88 0.90 0.02 8.44
N LEU A 89 0.92 1.31 8.82
CA LEU A 89 1.68 1.77 9.99
C LEU A 89 1.19 1.13 11.29
N ARG A 90 -0.14 1.00 11.46
CA ARG A 90 -0.72 0.39 12.66
C ARG A 90 -0.39 -1.11 12.79
N SER A 91 -0.27 -1.81 11.67
CA SER A 91 -0.04 -3.26 11.65
C SER A 91 1.43 -3.66 11.52
N SER A 92 2.36 -2.71 11.54
CA SER A 92 3.78 -2.96 11.33
C SER A 92 4.61 -2.40 12.48
N VAL A 93 5.61 -3.16 12.92
CA VAL A 93 6.53 -2.80 13.99
C VAL A 93 7.88 -2.36 13.39
N GLY A 94 8.61 -1.49 14.08
CA GLY A 94 9.97 -1.10 13.68
C GLY A 94 10.06 -0.10 12.53
N LEU A 95 8.96 0.56 12.18
CA LEU A 95 8.95 1.62 11.17
C LEU A 95 9.17 3.01 11.79
N PRO A 96 9.76 3.94 11.04
CA PRO A 96 9.85 5.34 11.46
C PRO A 96 8.50 6.05 11.30
N TRP A 97 7.47 5.56 11.99
CA TRP A 97 6.10 6.05 11.92
C TRP A 97 5.97 7.53 12.28
N HIS A 98 6.83 8.02 13.17
CA HIS A 98 6.85 9.41 13.62
C HIS A 98 7.18 10.40 12.49
N ARG A 99 7.85 9.96 11.41
CA ARG A 99 8.19 10.79 10.24
C ARG A 99 7.03 10.94 9.26
N VAL A 100 5.90 10.26 9.50
CA VAL A 100 4.72 10.33 8.62
C VAL A 100 3.62 11.18 9.26
N LEU A 101 3.23 12.26 8.57
CA LEU A 101 2.36 13.31 9.09
C LEU A 101 1.10 13.47 8.25
N GLY A 102 0.14 14.21 8.79
CA GLY A 102 -1.02 14.68 8.05
C GLY A 102 -0.68 15.75 7.02
N SER A 103 -1.63 16.08 6.16
CA SER A 103 -1.49 17.16 5.21
C SER A 103 -1.20 18.48 5.93
N GLY A 104 -0.25 19.26 5.39
CA GLY A 104 0.18 20.51 6.01
C GLY A 104 1.08 20.37 7.24
N GLY A 105 1.68 19.18 7.47
CA GLY A 105 2.61 18.94 8.59
C GLY A 105 1.94 18.75 9.95
N GLU A 106 0.67 18.39 9.96
CA GLU A 106 -0.12 18.23 11.18
C GLU A 106 0.07 16.82 11.79
N ILE A 107 0.28 16.75 13.09
CA ILE A 107 0.24 15.51 13.85
C ILE A 107 -1.21 15.08 14.01
N LYS A 108 -1.58 13.94 13.43
CA LYS A 108 -2.96 13.41 13.45
C LYS A 108 -3.23 12.48 14.62
N LEU A 109 -2.20 12.08 15.34
CA LEU A 109 -2.32 11.27 16.55
C LEU A 109 -2.85 12.10 17.71
N ARG A 110 -3.40 11.43 18.73
CA ARG A 110 -3.94 12.05 19.95
C ARG A 110 -3.28 11.43 21.17
N GLY A 111 -3.37 12.15 22.29
CA GLY A 111 -2.83 11.69 23.56
C GLY A 111 -1.30 11.52 23.51
N ASP A 112 -0.80 10.55 24.25
CA ASP A 112 0.62 10.29 24.46
C ASP A 112 1.38 10.04 23.16
N TYR A 113 0.77 9.37 22.19
CA TYR A 113 1.37 9.15 20.87
C TYR A 113 1.64 10.44 20.09
N ALA A 114 0.84 11.48 20.29
CA ALA A 114 1.09 12.78 19.66
C ALA A 114 2.29 13.47 20.28
N VAL A 115 2.42 13.37 21.60
CA VAL A 115 3.57 13.90 22.36
C VAL A 115 4.83 13.15 21.97
N GLU A 116 4.78 11.83 21.96
CA GLU A 116 5.90 10.99 21.57
C GLU A 116 6.37 11.28 20.13
N GLN A 117 5.43 11.40 19.18
CA GLN A 117 5.75 11.76 17.81
C GLN A 117 6.48 13.10 17.74
N ARG A 118 6.00 14.09 18.47
CA ARG A 118 6.61 15.42 18.52
C ARG A 118 8.03 15.36 19.09
N LEU A 119 8.23 14.67 20.21
CA LEU A 119 9.54 14.55 20.86
C LEU A 119 10.55 13.85 19.94
N ARG A 120 10.16 12.77 19.28
CA ARG A 120 11.03 12.05 18.33
C ARG A 120 11.42 12.94 17.15
N LEU A 121 10.50 13.70 16.59
CA LEU A 121 10.79 14.64 15.51
C LEU A 121 11.70 15.78 15.95
N GLN A 122 11.51 16.30 17.16
CA GLN A 122 12.40 17.33 17.74
C GLN A 122 13.81 16.78 17.95
N ALA A 123 13.95 15.54 18.44
CA ALA A 123 15.24 14.88 18.58
C ALA A 123 15.96 14.68 17.23
N GLU A 124 15.21 14.54 16.15
CA GLU A 124 15.76 14.50 14.78
C GLU A 124 16.02 15.90 14.18
N GLY A 125 15.83 16.98 14.93
CA GLY A 125 16.08 18.34 14.48
C GLY A 125 14.98 18.92 13.59
N VAL A 126 13.79 18.32 13.56
CA VAL A 126 12.67 18.80 12.76
C VAL A 126 12.05 20.05 13.38
N LEU A 127 11.94 21.12 12.61
CA LEU A 127 11.41 22.40 13.05
C LEU A 127 9.88 22.44 13.00
N PHE A 128 9.30 23.02 14.04
CA PHE A 128 7.86 23.21 14.16
C PHE A 128 7.48 24.69 14.02
N ARG A 129 6.35 24.92 13.35
CA ARG A 129 5.63 26.20 13.34
C ARG A 129 4.34 26.04 14.15
N GLY A 130 4.39 26.38 15.44
CA GLY A 130 3.30 26.13 16.36
C GLY A 130 2.98 24.64 16.51
N ARG A 131 1.81 24.21 16.07
CA ARG A 131 1.37 22.80 16.14
C ARG A 131 1.76 21.96 14.93
N ARG A 132 2.35 22.55 13.90
CA ARG A 132 2.66 21.88 12.64
C ARG A 132 4.16 21.86 12.37
N VAL A 133 4.61 20.84 11.66
CA VAL A 133 5.98 20.76 11.16
C VAL A 133 6.13 21.65 9.93
N ASP A 134 7.27 22.33 9.82
CA ASP A 134 7.62 23.12 8.64
C ASP A 134 7.99 22.23 7.45
N LEU A 135 6.97 21.83 6.68
CA LEU A 135 7.16 20.99 5.49
C LEU A 135 8.03 21.64 4.41
N LYS A 136 8.14 22.98 4.39
CA LYS A 136 8.99 23.65 3.39
C LYS A 136 10.45 23.26 3.55
N ARG A 137 10.89 23.03 4.79
CA ARG A 137 12.27 22.66 5.13
C ARG A 137 12.51 21.16 5.22
N HIS A 138 11.52 20.42 5.73
CA HIS A 138 11.70 19.02 6.13
C HIS A 138 10.93 18.01 5.27
N GLU A 139 10.17 18.44 4.23
CA GLU A 139 9.44 17.51 3.38
C GLU A 139 10.39 16.67 2.54
N PHE A 140 10.36 15.35 2.76
CA PHE A 140 11.09 14.39 1.97
C PHE A 140 10.47 14.25 0.57
N ARG A 141 11.28 14.44 -0.45
CA ARG A 141 10.89 14.28 -1.85
C ARG A 141 11.30 12.90 -2.33
N PHE A 142 10.32 12.06 -2.55
CA PHE A 142 10.57 10.73 -3.10
C PHE A 142 11.07 10.83 -4.55
N PRO A 143 12.13 10.09 -4.92
CA PRO A 143 12.59 10.01 -6.30
C PRO A 143 11.46 9.47 -7.19
N GLY A 144 11.24 10.11 -8.35
CA GLY A 144 10.21 9.71 -9.32
C GLY A 144 8.81 10.32 -9.15
N THR A 145 8.52 11.02 -8.05
CA THR A 145 7.26 11.75 -7.92
C THR A 145 7.34 13.12 -8.59
N LYS A 146 6.82 13.23 -9.81
CA LYS A 146 6.65 14.54 -10.46
C LYS A 146 5.79 15.45 -9.58
N ARG A 147 6.29 16.64 -9.29
CA ARG A 147 5.56 17.70 -8.55
C ARG A 147 4.28 18.02 -9.31
N GLN A 148 3.13 17.54 -8.85
CA GLN A 148 1.87 18.13 -9.27
C GLN A 148 1.84 19.55 -8.71
N LYS A 149 1.97 20.54 -9.60
CA LYS A 149 1.66 21.93 -9.26
C LYS A 149 0.26 21.91 -8.65
N ALA A 150 0.12 22.42 -7.43
CA ALA A 150 -1.18 22.63 -6.83
C ALA A 150 -1.98 23.49 -7.82
N GLY A 151 -2.92 22.85 -8.52
CA GLY A 151 -3.83 23.56 -9.39
C GLY A 151 -4.54 24.59 -8.53
N SER A 152 -4.37 25.86 -8.87
CA SER A 152 -5.13 26.95 -8.30
C SER A 152 -6.61 26.58 -8.48
N ARG A 153 -7.29 26.31 -7.36
CA ARG A 153 -8.74 26.23 -7.34
C ARG A 153 -9.24 27.60 -7.74
N VAL A 154 -9.56 27.77 -9.00
CA VAL A 154 -10.38 28.88 -9.47
C VAL A 154 -11.68 28.79 -8.67
N ARG A 155 -11.84 29.68 -7.71
CA ARG A 155 -13.12 29.88 -7.03
C ARG A 155 -14.06 30.46 -8.08
N LEU A 156 -14.94 29.63 -8.64
CA LEU A 156 -16.09 30.12 -9.35
C LEU A 156 -16.94 30.90 -8.32
N SER A 157 -16.87 32.18 -8.38
CA SER A 157 -17.80 33.08 -7.68
C SER A 157 -19.18 32.89 -8.30
N LYS A 158 -20.07 32.22 -7.56
CA LYS A 158 -21.50 32.25 -7.86
C LYS A 158 -22.02 33.65 -7.59
N SER A 159 -22.00 34.52 -8.60
CA SER A 159 -22.81 35.73 -8.57
C SER A 159 -24.25 35.31 -8.86
N GLY A 160 -25.00 35.07 -7.80
CA GLY A 160 -26.45 34.92 -7.88
C GLY A 160 -27.10 36.28 -8.06
N LYS A 161 -27.52 36.58 -9.26
CA LYS A 161 -28.42 37.71 -9.54
C LYS A 161 -29.83 37.24 -9.14
N ARG A 162 -30.37 37.81 -8.07
CA ARG A 162 -31.80 37.77 -7.79
C ARG A 162 -32.43 38.97 -8.47
N THR A 163 -33.39 38.71 -9.28
CA THR A 163 -34.45 39.67 -9.70
C THR A 163 -35.76 39.09 -9.28
#